data_c948485bee3bb84ce4439e3c7d873585
#
_entry.id   c948485bee3bb84ce4439e3c7d873585
#
_cell.length_a   1.000
_cell.length_b   1.000
_cell.length_c   1.000
_cell.angle_alpha   90.00
_cell.angle_beta   90.00
_cell.angle_gamma   90.00
#
_symmetry.space_group_name_H-M   'P 1'
#
loop_
_entity.id
_entity.type
_entity.pdbx_description
1 polymer ?
#
loop_
_entity_poly.entity_id
_entity_poly.type
_entity_poly.pdbx_seq_one_letter_code
_entity_poly.pdbx_strand_id
1 'polypeptide(L)'
;MGESAGEPRHVASPDLYAESFSAAVDYLGTKAKHVNREQISVIGISGGAGFALSAAAVDTRIKSVVTISMYDMTDIREMANLAPEQLFQLKDQLSRQRWDDFENGQPDYHPSFPEEPYDSIDDLPNHDELTNEWLRFYALKRGFHPNARGTATTTSNLAMLEFSALDYIKEISPRPILFIYRNANQRLNYRMLIGILVLNVF
;
A
#
# COMPACT_ATOMS: atom_id res chain seq x y z
N MET A 1 8.47 8.83 2.93
CA MET A 1 7.62 9.13 1.79
C MET A 1 7.27 10.59 1.83
N GLY A 2 7.19 11.25 0.68
CA GLY A 2 6.73 12.61 0.55
C GLY A 2 7.35 13.58 1.56
N GLU A 3 6.50 14.28 2.29
CA GLU A 3 6.88 15.29 3.27
C GLU A 3 6.93 14.79 4.71
N SER A 4 6.61 13.51 4.96
CA SER A 4 6.74 12.93 6.30
C SER A 4 8.18 12.97 6.76
N ALA A 5 8.38 13.26 8.03
CA ALA A 5 9.71 13.19 8.66
C ALA A 5 10.08 11.74 9.03
N GLY A 6 11.33 11.53 9.39
CA GLY A 6 11.84 10.27 9.91
C GLY A 6 12.56 9.41 8.88
N GLU A 7 13.19 8.37 9.39
CA GLU A 7 13.93 7.37 8.62
C GLU A 7 13.35 5.97 8.90
N PRO A 8 13.52 5.01 7.97
CA PRO A 8 14.19 5.12 6.67
C PRO A 8 13.35 5.88 5.63
N ARG A 9 14.03 6.55 4.70
CA ARG A 9 13.39 7.22 3.55
C ARG A 9 13.35 6.30 2.35
N HIS A 10 12.28 6.45 1.54
CA HIS A 10 12.11 5.74 0.27
C HIS A 10 12.18 4.21 0.36
N VAL A 11 11.80 3.64 1.49
CA VAL A 11 11.66 2.19 1.67
C VAL A 11 10.17 1.84 1.69
N ALA A 12 9.74 0.98 0.76
CA ALA A 12 8.42 0.39 0.82
C ALA A 12 8.50 -0.90 1.64
N SER A 13 8.03 -0.84 2.88
CA SER A 13 8.03 -1.95 3.82
C SER A 13 6.64 -2.13 4.42
N PRO A 14 6.02 -3.31 4.22
CA PRO A 14 4.73 -3.62 4.84
C PRO A 14 4.74 -3.44 6.35
N ASP A 15 5.83 -3.85 7.01
CA ASP A 15 5.98 -3.75 8.46
C ASP A 15 6.01 -2.29 8.93
N LEU A 16 6.78 -1.43 8.23
CA LEU A 16 6.82 0.00 8.56
C LEU A 16 5.47 0.68 8.33
N TYR A 17 4.74 0.25 7.31
CA TYR A 17 3.42 0.81 7.04
C TYR A 17 2.41 0.36 8.08
N ALA A 18 2.41 -0.91 8.48
CA ALA A 18 1.57 -1.42 9.57
C ALA A 18 1.93 -0.75 10.90
N GLU A 19 3.23 -0.63 11.23
CA GLU A 19 3.72 0.06 12.43
C GLU A 19 3.28 1.52 12.49
N SER A 20 3.15 2.19 11.36
CA SER A 20 2.67 3.58 11.30
C SER A 20 1.25 3.74 11.87
N PHE A 21 0.38 2.72 11.73
CA PHE A 21 -0.95 2.71 12.35
C PHE A 21 -0.85 2.53 13.87
N SER A 22 -0.02 1.60 14.35
CA SER A 22 0.20 1.38 15.78
C SER A 22 0.82 2.61 16.44
N ALA A 23 1.80 3.24 15.81
CA ALA A 23 2.39 4.50 16.30
C ALA A 23 1.35 5.63 16.37
N ALA A 24 0.43 5.71 15.42
CA ALA A 24 -0.69 6.67 15.50
C ALA A 24 -1.62 6.36 16.68
N VAL A 25 -1.88 5.08 16.96
CA VAL A 25 -2.65 4.64 18.12
C VAL A 25 -1.93 5.01 19.43
N ASP A 26 -0.60 4.85 19.50
CA ASP A 26 0.21 5.28 20.64
C ASP A 26 0.04 6.78 20.91
N TYR A 27 0.18 7.58 19.87
CA TYR A 27 0.03 9.03 19.99
C TYR A 27 -1.39 9.42 20.44
N LEU A 28 -2.40 8.88 19.79
CA LEU A 28 -3.80 9.17 20.12
C LEU A 28 -4.16 8.74 21.54
N GLY A 29 -3.71 7.57 21.97
CA GLY A 29 -3.99 7.03 23.29
C GLY A 29 -3.22 7.67 24.45
N THR A 30 -2.14 8.40 24.15
CA THR A 30 -1.25 8.95 25.21
C THR A 30 -1.13 10.46 25.19
N LYS A 31 -1.15 11.10 24.03
CA LYS A 31 -0.90 12.54 23.85
C LYS A 31 -2.16 13.33 23.54
N ALA A 32 -3.16 12.72 22.90
CA ALA A 32 -4.38 13.41 22.50
C ALA A 32 -5.39 13.41 23.65
N LYS A 33 -5.49 14.55 24.35
CA LYS A 33 -6.29 14.70 25.60
C LYS A 33 -7.80 14.45 25.44
N HIS A 34 -8.32 14.50 24.21
CA HIS A 34 -9.76 14.37 23.94
C HIS A 34 -10.12 13.03 23.28
N VAL A 35 -9.16 12.10 23.19
CA VAL A 35 -9.39 10.79 22.59
C VAL A 35 -9.68 9.76 23.69
N ASN A 36 -10.75 9.02 23.50
CA ASN A 36 -10.98 7.81 24.29
C ASN A 36 -10.15 6.66 23.68
N ARG A 37 -9.04 6.32 24.31
CA ARG A 37 -8.12 5.28 23.84
C ARG A 37 -8.74 3.89 23.77
N GLU A 38 -9.87 3.66 24.45
CA GLU A 38 -10.61 2.39 24.39
C GLU A 38 -11.59 2.33 23.19
N GLN A 39 -11.60 3.37 22.34
CA GLN A 39 -12.50 3.49 21.19
C GLN A 39 -11.80 3.95 19.92
N ILE A 40 -10.50 3.65 19.79
CA ILE A 40 -9.73 4.01 18.59
C ILE A 40 -10.06 3.04 17.47
N SER A 41 -10.44 3.59 16.32
CA SER A 41 -10.69 2.85 15.09
C SER A 41 -9.74 3.33 14.01
N VAL A 42 -9.46 2.50 13.01
CA VAL A 42 -8.62 2.86 11.87
C VAL A 42 -9.43 2.82 10.58
N ILE A 43 -9.08 3.72 9.66
CA ILE A 43 -9.59 3.75 8.29
C ILE A 43 -8.39 3.61 7.35
N GLY A 44 -8.34 2.52 6.61
CA GLY A 44 -7.35 2.30 5.56
C GLY A 44 -7.94 2.61 4.18
N ILE A 45 -7.21 3.36 3.35
CA ILE A 45 -7.65 3.73 2.01
C ILE A 45 -6.67 3.17 0.98
N SER A 46 -7.18 2.55 -0.10
CA SER A 46 -6.39 1.98 -1.19
C SER A 46 -5.34 0.99 -0.64
N GLY A 47 -4.06 1.08 -1.02
CA GLY A 47 -2.98 0.25 -0.48
C GLY A 47 -2.81 0.33 1.04
N GLY A 48 -3.13 1.49 1.64
CA GLY A 48 -3.12 1.66 3.10
C GLY A 48 -4.14 0.79 3.84
N ALA A 49 -5.16 0.30 3.16
CA ALA A 49 -6.18 -0.57 3.75
C ALA A 49 -5.62 -1.94 4.15
N GLY A 50 -4.76 -2.53 3.32
CA GLY A 50 -4.09 -3.79 3.64
C GLY A 50 -3.19 -3.67 4.88
N PHE A 51 -2.43 -2.58 4.97
CA PHE A 51 -1.57 -2.31 6.13
C PHE A 51 -2.37 -2.02 7.40
N ALA A 52 -3.54 -1.37 7.28
CA ALA A 52 -4.46 -1.17 8.41
C ALA A 52 -5.02 -2.51 8.95
N LEU A 53 -5.34 -3.46 8.06
CA LEU A 53 -5.74 -4.81 8.45
C LEU A 53 -4.60 -5.54 9.15
N SER A 54 -3.38 -5.48 8.60
CA SER A 54 -2.21 -6.10 9.22
C SER A 54 -1.91 -5.52 10.60
N ALA A 55 -1.97 -4.20 10.76
CA ALA A 55 -1.83 -3.55 12.07
C ALA A 55 -2.91 -4.02 13.04
N ALA A 56 -4.17 -4.06 12.62
CA ALA A 56 -5.26 -4.49 13.47
C ALA A 56 -5.19 -5.98 13.84
N ALA A 57 -4.61 -6.83 13.00
CA ALA A 57 -4.44 -8.25 13.32
C ALA A 57 -3.55 -8.45 14.56
N VAL A 58 -2.55 -7.59 14.78
CA VAL A 58 -1.60 -7.69 15.90
C VAL A 58 -1.86 -6.69 17.02
N ASP A 59 -2.44 -5.52 16.72
CA ASP A 59 -2.70 -4.46 17.69
C ASP A 59 -4.16 -4.45 18.18
N THR A 60 -4.41 -5.06 19.32
CA THR A 60 -5.76 -5.18 19.91
C THR A 60 -6.34 -3.86 20.42
N ARG A 61 -5.55 -2.79 20.48
CA ARG A 61 -6.01 -1.43 20.83
C ARG A 61 -6.82 -0.80 19.71
N ILE A 62 -6.66 -1.28 18.47
CA ILE A 62 -7.51 -0.93 17.33
C ILE A 62 -8.84 -1.67 17.49
N LYS A 63 -9.92 -0.94 17.74
CA LYS A 63 -11.23 -1.52 18.11
C LYS A 63 -12.12 -1.84 16.91
N SER A 64 -11.89 -1.20 15.78
CA SER A 64 -12.54 -1.54 14.52
C SER A 64 -11.71 -1.06 13.34
N VAL A 65 -11.95 -1.66 12.18
CA VAL A 65 -11.25 -1.31 10.93
C VAL A 65 -12.29 -0.97 9.86
N VAL A 66 -12.04 0.11 9.12
CA VAL A 66 -12.76 0.42 7.88
C VAL A 66 -11.76 0.40 6.74
N THR A 67 -12.05 -0.33 5.68
CA THR A 67 -11.27 -0.27 4.45
C THR A 67 -12.08 0.41 3.34
N ILE A 68 -11.46 1.33 2.61
CA ILE A 68 -12.11 2.06 1.51
C ILE A 68 -11.31 1.82 0.24
N SER A 69 -11.96 1.27 -0.79
CA SER A 69 -11.34 0.97 -2.09
C SER A 69 -10.00 0.25 -1.91
N MET A 70 -10.00 -0.78 -1.07
CA MET A 70 -8.79 -1.53 -0.74
C MET A 70 -8.15 -2.06 -2.02
N TYR A 71 -6.86 -1.83 -2.11
CA TYR A 71 -5.98 -2.45 -3.07
C TYR A 71 -5.13 -3.49 -2.33
N ASP A 72 -5.28 -4.74 -2.71
CA ASP A 72 -4.47 -5.81 -2.14
C ASP A 72 -3.09 -5.82 -2.79
N MET A 73 -2.10 -5.35 -2.04
CA MET A 73 -0.71 -5.30 -2.50
C MET A 73 -0.09 -6.70 -2.67
N THR A 74 -0.73 -7.74 -2.11
CA THR A 74 -0.29 -9.13 -2.29
C THR A 74 -0.64 -9.67 -3.66
N ASP A 75 -1.59 -9.03 -4.30
CA ASP A 75 -2.09 -9.40 -5.61
C ASP A 75 -1.14 -8.99 -6.75
N ILE A 76 0.04 -8.40 -6.44
CA ILE A 76 1.05 -8.08 -7.46
C ILE A 76 1.40 -9.33 -8.30
N ARG A 77 1.42 -10.51 -7.69
CA ARG A 77 1.65 -11.79 -8.37
C ARG A 77 0.50 -12.12 -9.33
N GLU A 78 -0.74 -11.95 -8.87
CA GLU A 78 -1.94 -12.21 -9.65
C GLU A 78 -2.17 -11.09 -10.68
N MET A 79 -1.94 -9.84 -10.30
CA MET A 79 -2.06 -8.68 -11.17
C MET A 79 -1.12 -8.74 -12.37
N ALA A 80 0.13 -9.09 -12.13
CA ALA A 80 1.10 -9.27 -13.20
C ALA A 80 0.92 -10.59 -13.96
N ASN A 81 0.00 -11.47 -13.51
CA ASN A 81 -0.23 -12.80 -14.06
C ASN A 81 1.08 -13.57 -14.33
N LEU A 82 2.01 -13.47 -13.37
CA LEU A 82 3.34 -14.03 -13.51
C LEU A 82 3.30 -15.55 -13.38
N ALA A 83 3.82 -16.24 -14.38
CA ALA A 83 4.12 -17.67 -14.24
C ALA A 83 5.18 -17.89 -13.13
N PRO A 84 5.21 -19.07 -12.50
CA PRO A 84 6.19 -19.38 -11.43
C PRO A 84 7.63 -19.06 -11.82
N GLU A 85 8.01 -19.35 -13.05
CA GLU A 85 9.35 -19.07 -13.59
C GLU A 85 9.64 -17.57 -13.69
N GLN A 86 8.64 -16.79 -14.10
CA GLN A 86 8.77 -15.32 -14.19
C GLN A 86 8.87 -14.70 -12.79
N LEU A 87 8.10 -15.22 -11.82
CA LEU A 87 8.20 -14.80 -10.44
C LEU A 87 9.58 -15.12 -9.85
N PHE A 88 10.12 -16.32 -10.15
CA PHE A 88 11.47 -16.68 -9.74
C PHE A 88 12.52 -15.74 -10.36
N GLN A 89 12.42 -15.47 -11.65
CA GLN A 89 13.33 -14.53 -12.36
C GLN A 89 13.27 -13.14 -11.75
N LEU A 90 12.07 -12.63 -11.44
CA LEU A 90 11.90 -11.34 -10.77
C LEU A 90 12.58 -11.33 -9.39
N LYS A 91 12.36 -12.35 -8.58
CA LYS A 91 13.01 -12.49 -7.27
C LYS A 91 14.53 -12.59 -7.38
N ASP A 92 15.05 -13.35 -8.36
CA ASP A 92 16.49 -13.46 -8.61
C ASP A 92 17.09 -12.11 -9.01
N GLN A 93 16.45 -11.39 -9.92
CA GLN A 93 16.86 -10.04 -10.33
C GLN A 93 16.91 -9.08 -9.14
N LEU A 94 15.84 -9.01 -8.35
CA LEU A 94 15.76 -8.15 -7.16
C LEU A 94 16.79 -8.54 -6.10
N SER A 95 17.08 -9.84 -5.97
CA SER A 95 18.08 -10.35 -5.03
C SER A 95 19.49 -9.98 -5.46
N ARG A 96 19.78 -10.01 -6.77
CA ARG A 96 21.09 -9.57 -7.33
C ARG A 96 21.27 -8.07 -7.19
N GLN A 97 20.21 -7.27 -7.37
CA GLN A 97 20.25 -5.83 -7.14
C GLN A 97 20.80 -5.48 -5.75
N ARG A 98 20.59 -6.34 -4.73
CA ARG A 98 21.17 -6.11 -3.40
C ARG A 98 22.69 -6.14 -3.38
N TRP A 99 23.31 -6.93 -4.26
CA TRP A 99 24.77 -6.92 -4.41
C TRP A 99 25.24 -5.61 -5.03
N ASP A 100 24.57 -5.17 -6.10
CA ASP A 100 24.90 -3.91 -6.77
C ASP A 100 24.72 -2.71 -5.82
N ASP A 101 23.61 -2.68 -5.06
CA ASP A 101 23.34 -1.67 -4.05
C ASP A 101 24.46 -1.62 -2.98
N PHE A 102 24.90 -2.80 -2.51
CA PHE A 102 25.95 -2.92 -1.51
C PHE A 102 27.31 -2.49 -2.03
N GLU A 103 27.68 -2.91 -3.25
CA GLU A 103 28.95 -2.55 -3.90
C GLU A 103 29.01 -1.05 -4.20
N ASN A 104 27.90 -0.46 -4.62
CA ASN A 104 27.80 0.98 -4.92
C ASN A 104 27.66 1.85 -3.66
N GLY A 105 27.42 1.27 -2.49
CA GLY A 105 27.24 1.97 -1.24
C GLY A 105 25.94 2.79 -1.14
N GLN A 106 25.02 2.60 -2.09
CA GLN A 106 23.69 3.25 -2.12
C GLN A 106 22.69 2.37 -2.85
N PRO A 107 21.40 2.38 -2.41
CA PRO A 107 20.36 1.64 -3.09
C PRO A 107 19.98 2.27 -4.43
N ASP A 108 19.55 1.43 -5.35
CA ASP A 108 18.84 1.86 -6.55
C ASP A 108 17.41 2.29 -6.20
N TYR A 109 16.94 3.37 -6.82
CA TYR A 109 15.63 3.96 -6.60
C TYR A 109 14.83 4.02 -7.88
N HIS A 110 13.56 3.69 -7.81
CA HIS A 110 12.64 3.92 -8.90
C HIS A 110 11.45 4.79 -8.45
N PRO A 111 11.21 5.93 -9.10
CA PRO A 111 10.01 6.71 -8.91
C PRO A 111 8.85 6.10 -9.71
N SER A 112 7.65 6.08 -9.11
CA SER A 112 6.43 5.67 -9.82
C SER A 112 5.86 6.77 -10.71
N PHE A 113 6.22 8.03 -10.43
CA PHE A 113 5.72 9.20 -11.15
C PHE A 113 6.87 10.09 -11.64
N PRO A 114 6.65 10.89 -12.70
CA PRO A 114 7.70 11.70 -13.33
C PRO A 114 8.26 12.78 -12.38
N GLU A 115 9.38 13.37 -12.77
CA GLU A 115 10.02 14.47 -12.04
C GLU A 115 9.25 15.77 -12.20
N GLU A 116 8.73 16.01 -13.39
CA GLU A 116 7.88 17.15 -13.72
C GLU A 116 6.53 16.66 -14.27
N PRO A 117 5.43 17.39 -14.02
CA PRO A 117 4.14 16.97 -14.53
C PRO A 117 4.06 17.10 -16.05
N TYR A 118 3.39 16.15 -16.69
CA TYR A 118 3.01 16.30 -18.11
C TYR A 118 1.98 17.42 -18.28
N ASP A 119 2.01 18.06 -19.44
CA ASP A 119 1.09 19.16 -19.76
C ASP A 119 -0.30 18.66 -20.12
N SER A 120 -0.40 17.56 -20.84
CA SER A 120 -1.66 16.99 -21.29
C SER A 120 -1.72 15.46 -21.10
N ILE A 121 -2.94 14.92 -21.23
CA ILE A 121 -3.17 13.49 -21.18
C ILE A 121 -2.55 12.77 -22.37
N ASP A 122 -2.38 13.46 -23.48
CA ASP A 122 -1.83 12.90 -24.72
C ASP A 122 -0.30 12.72 -24.64
N ASP A 123 0.34 13.40 -23.68
CA ASP A 123 1.78 13.28 -23.41
C ASP A 123 2.11 12.09 -22.50
N LEU A 124 1.09 11.46 -21.89
CA LEU A 124 1.32 10.35 -20.98
C LEU A 124 1.86 9.12 -21.72
N PRO A 125 2.86 8.43 -21.16
CA PRO A 125 3.29 7.16 -21.68
C PRO A 125 2.15 6.15 -21.66
N ASN A 126 2.08 5.27 -22.67
CA ASN A 126 1.07 4.25 -22.75
C ASN A 126 1.44 3.05 -21.88
N HIS A 127 0.61 2.73 -20.93
CA HIS A 127 0.72 1.60 -20.03
C HIS A 127 -0.57 0.78 -20.01
N ASP A 128 -0.69 -0.15 -19.05
CA ASP A 128 -1.95 -0.81 -18.74
C ASP A 128 -3.00 0.19 -18.21
N GLU A 129 -4.26 -0.21 -18.24
CA GLU A 129 -5.38 0.68 -17.91
C GLU A 129 -5.30 1.25 -16.49
N LEU A 130 -4.86 0.45 -15.50
CA LEU A 130 -4.73 0.88 -14.12
C LEU A 130 -3.61 1.91 -13.94
N THR A 131 -2.45 1.64 -14.51
CA THR A 131 -1.31 2.57 -14.49
C THR A 131 -1.68 3.88 -15.18
N ASN A 132 -2.38 3.81 -16.32
CA ASN A 132 -2.88 4.99 -17.01
C ASN A 132 -3.84 5.83 -16.17
N GLU A 133 -4.75 5.20 -15.39
CA GLU A 133 -5.64 5.93 -14.47
C GLU A 133 -4.86 6.65 -13.37
N TRP A 134 -3.82 6.05 -12.81
CA TRP A 134 -2.94 6.72 -11.84
C TRP A 134 -2.15 7.87 -12.46
N LEU A 135 -1.58 7.66 -13.65
CA LEU A 135 -0.85 8.71 -14.36
C LEU A 135 -1.73 9.91 -14.71
N ARG A 136 -3.00 9.68 -15.09
CA ARG A 136 -3.99 10.75 -15.35
C ARG A 136 -4.27 11.64 -14.15
N PHE A 137 -3.94 11.19 -12.94
CA PHE A 137 -4.04 12.02 -11.75
C PHE A 137 -2.66 12.51 -11.30
N TYR A 138 -1.76 11.59 -10.96
CA TYR A 138 -0.51 11.91 -10.27
C TYR A 138 0.58 12.48 -11.19
N ALA A 139 0.54 12.18 -12.48
CA ALA A 139 1.52 12.67 -13.44
C ALA A 139 1.09 13.95 -14.19
N LEU A 140 -0.14 14.43 -14.00
CA LEU A 140 -0.62 15.69 -14.54
C LEU A 140 -0.67 16.77 -13.46
N LYS A 141 -0.59 18.03 -13.86
CA LYS A 141 -0.58 19.23 -12.96
C LYS A 141 -1.63 19.19 -11.85
N ARG A 142 -2.79 18.57 -12.10
CA ARG A 142 -3.90 18.54 -11.12
C ARG A 142 -3.60 17.75 -9.84
N GLY A 143 -2.79 16.73 -9.91
CA GLY A 143 -2.46 15.85 -8.77
C GLY A 143 -0.98 15.67 -8.51
N PHE A 144 -0.15 16.27 -9.36
CA PHE A 144 1.29 16.22 -9.22
C PHE A 144 1.76 16.96 -7.96
N HIS A 145 2.72 16.34 -7.27
CA HIS A 145 3.47 16.99 -6.20
C HIS A 145 4.91 16.49 -6.21
N PRO A 146 5.93 17.36 -6.18
CA PRO A 146 7.33 16.98 -6.35
C PRO A 146 7.82 15.99 -5.29
N ASN A 147 7.25 16.01 -4.08
CA ASN A 147 7.60 15.10 -3.00
C ASN A 147 6.74 13.82 -2.97
N ALA A 148 5.73 13.68 -3.83
CA ALA A 148 4.82 12.53 -3.86
C ALA A 148 5.04 11.65 -5.11
N ARG A 149 6.28 11.39 -5.45
CA ARG A 149 6.66 10.63 -6.67
C ARG A 149 6.56 9.11 -6.52
N GLY A 150 6.17 8.60 -5.36
CA GLY A 150 6.13 7.15 -5.10
C GLY A 150 7.51 6.49 -5.15
N THR A 151 8.58 7.26 -4.94
CA THR A 151 9.95 6.75 -4.98
C THR A 151 10.20 5.71 -3.90
N ALA A 152 10.68 4.54 -4.30
CA ALA A 152 11.09 3.47 -3.39
C ALA A 152 12.39 2.84 -3.87
N THR A 153 13.09 2.16 -2.96
CA THR A 153 14.23 1.33 -3.35
C THR A 153 13.72 0.15 -4.18
N THR A 154 14.45 -0.21 -5.24
CA THR A 154 14.09 -1.32 -6.12
C THR A 154 13.94 -2.62 -5.33
N THR A 155 14.81 -2.85 -4.36
CA THR A 155 14.79 -4.04 -3.50
C THR A 155 13.63 -4.10 -2.51
N SER A 156 12.91 -2.98 -2.27
CA SER A 156 11.66 -2.96 -1.48
C SER A 156 10.58 -3.89 -2.05
N ASN A 157 10.62 -4.16 -3.36
CA ASN A 157 9.67 -5.06 -4.00
C ASN A 157 9.76 -6.50 -3.46
N LEU A 158 10.90 -6.93 -2.91
CA LEU A 158 11.02 -8.26 -2.28
C LEU A 158 10.06 -8.39 -1.09
N ALA A 159 10.02 -7.40 -0.20
CA ALA A 159 9.12 -7.39 0.95
C ALA A 159 7.64 -7.29 0.53
N MET A 160 7.38 -6.51 -0.51
CA MET A 160 6.01 -6.36 -1.04
C MET A 160 5.50 -7.66 -1.68
N LEU A 161 6.36 -8.44 -2.34
CA LEU A 161 6.02 -9.74 -2.93
C LEU A 161 5.67 -10.82 -1.89
N GLU A 162 6.14 -10.68 -0.66
CA GLU A 162 5.87 -11.64 0.44
C GLU A 162 4.76 -11.15 1.38
N PHE A 163 4.28 -9.92 1.20
CA PHE A 163 3.22 -9.37 2.05
C PHE A 163 1.85 -9.97 1.69
N SER A 164 1.07 -10.34 2.69
CA SER A 164 -0.33 -10.77 2.55
C SER A 164 -1.24 -9.96 3.47
N ALA A 165 -2.14 -9.17 2.87
CA ALA A 165 -3.05 -8.32 3.61
C ALA A 165 -4.20 -9.08 4.27
N LEU A 166 -4.56 -10.27 3.74
CA LEU A 166 -5.77 -10.99 4.13
C LEU A 166 -5.51 -12.29 4.91
N ASP A 167 -4.27 -12.79 4.92
CA ASP A 167 -3.97 -14.08 5.56
C ASP A 167 -4.29 -14.08 7.07
N TYR A 168 -4.07 -12.96 7.73
CA TYR A 168 -4.27 -12.81 9.18
C TYR A 168 -5.59 -12.11 9.55
N ILE A 169 -6.52 -11.93 8.58
CA ILE A 169 -7.78 -11.20 8.83
C ILE A 169 -8.61 -11.82 9.97
N LYS A 170 -8.49 -13.13 10.19
CA LYS A 170 -9.18 -13.86 11.27
C LYS A 170 -8.71 -13.45 12.66
N GLU A 171 -7.48 -12.98 12.78
CA GLU A 171 -6.89 -12.54 14.05
C GLU A 171 -7.51 -11.22 14.54
N ILE A 172 -8.22 -10.51 13.67
CA ILE A 172 -8.93 -9.27 14.05
C ILE A 172 -10.18 -9.59 14.89
N SER A 173 -10.74 -10.80 14.73
CA SER A 173 -11.94 -11.23 15.49
C SER A 173 -11.72 -11.08 17.01
N PRO A 174 -12.76 -10.70 17.78
CA PRO A 174 -14.15 -10.41 17.42
C PRO A 174 -14.42 -8.93 17.03
N ARG A 175 -13.39 -8.18 16.72
CA ARG A 175 -13.50 -6.75 16.38
C ARG A 175 -14.08 -6.58 14.97
N PRO A 176 -15.02 -5.61 14.75
CA PRO A 176 -15.70 -5.46 13.48
C PRO A 176 -14.77 -4.89 12.40
N ILE A 177 -14.97 -5.38 11.17
CA ILE A 177 -14.33 -4.85 9.96
C ILE A 177 -15.44 -4.44 9.00
N LEU A 178 -15.32 -3.22 8.45
CA LEU A 178 -16.19 -2.70 7.40
C LEU A 178 -15.39 -2.54 6.10
N PHE A 179 -15.78 -3.27 5.07
CA PHE A 179 -15.22 -3.09 3.72
C PHE A 179 -16.15 -2.20 2.89
N ILE A 180 -15.61 -1.08 2.42
CA ILE A 180 -16.26 -0.18 1.45
C ILE A 180 -15.48 -0.30 0.15
N TYR A 181 -16.15 -0.79 -0.88
CA TYR A 181 -15.52 -1.06 -2.16
C TYR A 181 -16.41 -0.64 -3.34
N ARG A 182 -15.81 -0.26 -4.48
CA ARG A 182 -16.55 0.12 -5.68
C ARG A 182 -16.71 -1.09 -6.62
N ASN A 183 -17.95 -1.41 -7.06
CA ASN A 183 -18.20 -2.36 -8.14
C ASN A 183 -17.95 -1.70 -9.50
N ALA A 184 -16.77 -1.83 -10.07
CA ALA A 184 -16.56 -1.52 -11.45
C ALA A 184 -16.92 -2.77 -12.27
N ASN A 185 -17.99 -2.69 -13.07
CA ASN A 185 -18.41 -3.79 -13.95
C ASN A 185 -17.22 -4.42 -14.69
N GLN A 186 -16.98 -5.68 -14.38
CA GLN A 186 -16.48 -6.81 -15.19
C GLN A 186 -15.36 -6.61 -16.24
N ARG A 187 -14.68 -5.49 -16.38
CA ARG A 187 -13.63 -5.34 -17.41
C ARG A 187 -12.19 -5.31 -16.90
N LEU A 188 -12.00 -5.21 -15.61
CA LEU A 188 -10.70 -5.37 -14.99
C LEU A 188 -10.76 -6.61 -14.09
N ASN A 189 -9.88 -7.56 -14.32
CA ASN A 189 -9.69 -8.75 -13.45
C ASN A 189 -9.21 -8.39 -12.03
N TYR A 190 -9.25 -7.12 -11.67
CA TYR A 190 -8.99 -6.64 -10.34
C TYR A 190 -10.29 -6.72 -9.54
N ARG A 191 -10.33 -7.56 -8.53
CA ARG A 191 -11.42 -7.65 -7.56
C ARG A 191 -11.56 -6.35 -6.75
N MET A 192 -11.84 -5.25 -7.43
CA MET A 192 -12.42 -4.09 -6.79
C MET A 192 -13.93 -4.34 -6.67
N LEU A 193 -14.32 -5.02 -5.64
CA LEU A 193 -15.71 -5.27 -5.31
C LEU A 193 -16.31 -4.00 -4.68
N ILE A 194 -17.55 -3.54 -5.08
CA ILE A 194 -18.31 -2.55 -4.30
C ILE A 194 -19.43 -3.25 -3.55
N GLY A 195 -19.43 -3.11 -2.28
CA GLY A 195 -20.44 -3.53 -1.32
C GLY A 195 -20.06 -3.02 0.05
N ILE A 196 -20.97 -3.15 0.94
CA ILE A 196 -20.70 -3.01 2.36
C ILE A 196 -20.73 -4.42 2.91
N LEU A 197 -19.58 -4.99 3.21
CA LEU A 197 -19.49 -6.25 3.93
C LEU A 197 -19.10 -5.94 5.37
N VAL A 198 -20.04 -6.13 6.28
CA VAL A 198 -19.74 -6.15 7.70
C VAL A 198 -19.45 -7.59 8.07
N LEU A 199 -18.19 -7.91 8.27
CA LEU A 199 -17.80 -9.18 8.85
C LEU A 199 -17.85 -9.05 10.37
N ASN A 200 -18.90 -9.61 10.98
CA ASN A 200 -18.80 -10.08 12.35
C ASN A 200 -18.19 -11.48 12.28
N VAL A 201 -16.89 -11.56 12.47
CA VAL A 201 -16.20 -12.86 12.54
C VAL A 201 -16.40 -13.37 13.96
N PHE A 202 -17.36 -14.28 14.14
CA PHE A 202 -17.53 -15.07 15.37
C PHE A 202 -16.60 -16.28 15.33
#